data_5d66b8ae2222645392f1bb1adedd95f1
#
_entry.id   5d66b8ae2222645392f1bb1adedd95f1
#
_cell.length_a   1.000
_cell.length_b   1.000
_cell.length_c   1.000
_cell.angle_alpha   90.00
_cell.angle_beta   90.00
_cell.angle_gamma   90.00
#
_symmetry.space_group_name_H-M   'P 1'
#
loop_
_entity.id
_entity.type
_entity.pdbx_description
1 polymer ?
#
loop_
_entity_poly.entity_id
_entity_poly.type
_entity_poly.pdbx_seq_one_letter_code
_entity_poly.pdbx_strand_id
1 'polypeptide(L)'
;MQHDNTPETVASMPSWETLEGFARHGVQQLLQQVLEEEVEQLLGRRKSERRSAVDPQRGYRNGYGKPRQLALTNGTIVLRRPRVRGLEERFESRLLPLFRRRTQEVGTLLPELYLHGLAERDFDLALRGLLGDGAPLSAASIARLKAAWQAEYEVWNSRPVNDLEVVYLWVDGIYVKAGLEKDKAALLTVIAGLQDGRKVVLAVTSGHRESVEGWSAILRDLKARGLTTPKLVVGDGNLGIWGALANVFPEAKEQRCWNHRLMNVLDQVPKKQQAQARQLLTKIPYAETQELAEKRKRDFQAWCRKRHLEAAAKRLDDDWERMLTFYGFPQEHWLHLRTTNVVESPFAVVRLRTTAAKRYRKVANATAVIWKTLRIAERSFRRLNAPELLAEVANGANYSNGVRVKATQERVPA
;
A
#
# COMPACT_ATOMS: atom_id res chain seq x y z
N MET A 1 14.74 -33.11 62.04
CA MET A 1 14.72 -33.41 60.57
C MET A 1 13.27 -33.48 60.17
N GLN A 2 12.74 -32.37 59.65
CA GLN A 2 11.42 -32.32 59.08
C GLN A 2 11.58 -32.51 57.55
N HIS A 3 11.02 -33.58 57.04
CA HIS A 3 10.88 -33.79 55.61
C HIS A 3 9.76 -32.89 55.10
N ASP A 4 10.11 -31.88 54.36
CA ASP A 4 9.21 -31.05 53.60
C ASP A 4 8.75 -31.84 52.35
N ASN A 5 7.61 -32.50 52.43
CA ASN A 5 6.91 -33.12 51.33
C ASN A 5 6.00 -32.07 50.71
N THR A 6 6.55 -31.27 49.82
CA THR A 6 5.71 -30.46 48.93
C THR A 6 5.11 -31.40 47.88
N PRO A 7 3.78 -31.52 47.76
CA PRO A 7 3.18 -32.39 46.75
C PRO A 7 3.50 -31.83 45.37
N GLU A 8 4.05 -32.68 44.48
CA GLU A 8 4.11 -32.41 43.04
C GLU A 8 2.70 -32.06 42.58
N THR A 9 2.55 -30.81 42.15
CA THR A 9 1.30 -30.31 41.52
C THR A 9 1.06 -31.17 40.28
N VAL A 10 0.14 -32.10 40.41
CA VAL A 10 -0.46 -32.79 39.26
C VAL A 10 -0.93 -31.69 38.31
N ALA A 11 -0.36 -31.64 37.12
CA ALA A 11 -0.73 -30.68 36.11
C ALA A 11 -2.24 -30.85 35.83
N SER A 12 -3.07 -29.95 36.37
CA SER A 12 -4.49 -29.96 36.13
C SER A 12 -4.74 -29.85 34.65
N MET A 13 -5.69 -30.65 34.12
CA MET A 13 -6.10 -30.55 32.72
C MET A 13 -6.39 -29.09 32.38
N PRO A 14 -5.92 -28.58 31.21
CA PRO A 14 -6.17 -27.21 30.85
C PRO A 14 -7.66 -26.93 30.71
N SER A 15 -8.14 -25.84 31.29
CA SER A 15 -9.48 -25.29 31.03
C SER A 15 -9.42 -24.35 29.81
N TRP A 16 -10.61 -23.97 29.32
CA TRP A 16 -10.67 -22.98 28.22
C TRP A 16 -9.91 -21.69 28.56
N GLU A 17 -10.04 -21.18 29.80
CA GLU A 17 -9.37 -19.96 30.27
C GLU A 17 -7.85 -20.09 30.39
N THR A 18 -7.33 -21.30 30.56
CA THR A 18 -5.89 -21.57 30.71
C THR A 18 -5.24 -22.15 29.45
N LEU A 19 -6.02 -22.42 28.40
CA LEU A 19 -5.58 -23.11 27.18
C LEU A 19 -4.37 -22.45 26.52
N GLU A 20 -4.39 -21.13 26.31
CA GLU A 20 -3.29 -20.42 25.68
C GLU A 20 -2.01 -20.44 26.52
N GLY A 21 -2.15 -20.30 27.86
CA GLY A 21 -1.04 -20.42 28.78
C GLY A 21 -0.41 -21.80 28.73
N PHE A 22 -1.23 -22.84 28.71
CA PHE A 22 -0.80 -24.23 28.60
C PHE A 22 -0.08 -24.50 27.28
N ALA A 23 -0.66 -24.09 26.17
CA ALA A 23 -0.05 -24.22 24.83
C ALA A 23 1.31 -23.52 24.76
N ARG A 24 1.40 -22.29 25.31
CA ARG A 24 2.64 -21.52 25.36
C ARG A 24 3.71 -22.21 26.17
N HIS A 25 3.34 -22.77 27.32
CA HIS A 25 4.26 -23.53 28.17
C HIS A 25 4.74 -24.80 27.46
N GLY A 26 3.86 -25.55 26.82
CA GLY A 26 4.21 -26.75 26.02
C GLY A 26 5.18 -26.40 24.89
N VAL A 27 4.94 -25.33 24.16
CA VAL A 27 5.85 -24.86 23.09
C VAL A 27 7.21 -24.46 23.69
N GLN A 28 7.22 -23.78 24.83
CA GLN A 28 8.48 -23.41 25.51
C GLN A 28 9.30 -24.64 25.90
N GLN A 29 8.67 -25.66 26.48
CA GLN A 29 9.33 -26.91 26.86
C GLN A 29 9.88 -27.63 25.65
N LEU A 30 9.06 -27.80 24.59
CA LEU A 30 9.47 -28.45 23.34
C LEU A 30 10.69 -27.76 22.71
N LEU A 31 10.66 -26.43 22.58
CA LEU A 31 11.77 -25.69 21.98
C LEU A 31 13.03 -25.72 22.87
N GLN A 32 12.87 -25.73 24.19
CA GLN A 32 14.00 -25.90 25.09
C GLN A 32 14.65 -27.28 24.96
N GLN A 33 13.83 -28.33 24.79
CA GLN A 33 14.30 -29.68 24.54
C GLN A 33 15.07 -29.78 23.21
N VAL A 34 14.52 -29.22 22.11
CA VAL A 34 15.21 -29.23 20.80
C VAL A 34 16.56 -28.49 20.87
N LEU A 35 16.67 -27.40 21.66
CA LEU A 35 17.95 -26.73 21.88
C LEU A 35 18.97 -27.62 22.61
N GLU A 36 18.51 -28.48 23.52
CA GLU A 36 19.37 -29.47 24.19
C GLU A 36 19.81 -30.56 23.20
N GLU A 37 18.87 -31.06 22.38
CA GLU A 37 19.14 -32.09 21.36
C GLU A 37 20.15 -31.61 20.31
N GLU A 38 20.09 -30.33 19.88
CA GLU A 38 21.11 -29.75 19.00
C GLU A 38 22.52 -29.88 19.59
N VAL A 39 22.66 -29.63 20.90
CA VAL A 39 23.94 -29.74 21.57
C VAL A 39 24.34 -31.19 21.80
N GLU A 40 23.37 -32.08 22.06
CA GLU A 40 23.64 -33.54 22.18
C GLU A 40 24.18 -34.11 20.87
N GLN A 41 23.54 -33.76 19.74
CA GLN A 41 24.01 -34.15 18.42
C GLN A 41 25.41 -33.62 18.11
N LEU A 42 25.69 -32.35 18.43
CA LEU A 42 26.98 -31.74 18.21
C LEU A 42 28.10 -32.41 19.03
N LEU A 43 27.83 -32.71 20.30
CA LEU A 43 28.83 -33.28 21.21
C LEU A 43 28.88 -34.81 21.20
N GLY A 44 27.90 -35.48 20.54
CA GLY A 44 27.76 -36.92 20.48
C GLY A 44 27.49 -37.56 21.86
N ARG A 45 26.91 -36.81 22.82
CA ARG A 45 26.62 -37.30 24.17
C ARG A 45 25.50 -36.51 24.83
N ARG A 46 24.77 -37.19 25.73
CA ARG A 46 23.67 -36.60 26.49
C ARG A 46 24.17 -35.67 27.60
N LYS A 47 23.26 -34.87 28.13
CA LYS A 47 23.54 -34.03 29.31
C LYS A 47 23.86 -34.91 30.49
N SER A 48 24.91 -34.54 31.27
CA SER A 48 25.41 -35.26 32.46
C SER A 48 26.02 -36.65 32.15
N GLU A 49 26.13 -37.09 30.92
CA GLU A 49 26.82 -38.29 30.53
C GLU A 49 28.36 -38.11 30.68
N ARG A 50 29.02 -39.04 31.38
CA ARG A 50 30.48 -39.02 31.55
C ARG A 50 31.17 -39.37 30.24
N ARG A 51 32.29 -38.75 29.92
CA ARG A 51 33.13 -39.12 28.79
C ARG A 51 33.77 -40.47 29.07
N SER A 52 33.74 -41.36 28.09
CA SER A 52 34.47 -42.64 28.10
C SER A 52 35.93 -42.46 27.71
N ALA A 53 36.28 -41.39 26.96
CA ALA A 53 37.62 -41.03 26.57
C ALA A 53 37.75 -39.50 26.48
N VAL A 54 38.98 -38.98 26.65
CA VAL A 54 39.29 -37.55 26.47
C VAL A 54 39.58 -37.34 24.96
N ASP A 55 38.60 -36.82 24.28
CA ASP A 55 38.76 -36.34 22.88
C ASP A 55 38.93 -34.82 22.90
N PRO A 56 40.10 -34.28 22.58
CA PRO A 56 40.36 -32.84 22.63
C PRO A 56 39.61 -32.05 21.59
N GLN A 57 39.14 -32.69 20.51
CA GLN A 57 38.43 -31.99 19.41
C GLN A 57 36.92 -31.82 19.64
N ARG A 58 36.33 -32.58 20.55
CA ARG A 58 34.89 -32.49 20.88
C ARG A 58 34.64 -31.55 22.04
N GLY A 59 34.25 -30.33 21.83
CA GLY A 59 33.88 -29.34 22.81
C GLY A 59 33.15 -29.85 24.08
N TYR A 60 32.79 -28.98 24.98
CA TYR A 60 32.06 -29.33 26.20
C TYR A 60 30.95 -28.35 26.52
N ARG A 61 29.92 -28.81 27.24
CA ARG A 61 28.84 -27.93 27.74
C ARG A 61 29.38 -26.94 28.79
N ASN A 62 28.97 -25.67 28.65
CA ASN A 62 29.38 -24.59 29.56
C ASN A 62 28.17 -23.83 30.08
N GLY A 63 27.20 -24.57 30.65
CA GLY A 63 25.98 -24.02 31.18
C GLY A 63 25.08 -23.37 30.11
N TYR A 64 24.33 -22.37 30.56
CA TYR A 64 23.38 -21.67 29.72
C TYR A 64 23.72 -20.19 29.54
N GLY A 65 23.24 -19.59 28.47
CA GLY A 65 23.21 -18.15 28.33
C GLY A 65 22.17 -17.51 29.23
N LYS A 66 22.14 -16.17 29.23
CA LYS A 66 21.06 -15.43 29.91
C LYS A 66 19.70 -15.82 29.27
N PRO A 67 18.62 -15.84 30.08
CA PRO A 67 17.28 -16.05 29.58
C PRO A 67 16.99 -15.10 28.42
N ARG A 68 16.35 -15.61 27.39
CA ARG A 68 16.07 -14.86 26.18
C ARG A 68 14.59 -14.95 25.80
N GLN A 69 13.95 -13.83 25.72
CA GLN A 69 12.57 -13.75 25.24
C GLN A 69 12.53 -13.94 23.73
N LEU A 70 11.60 -14.79 23.26
CA LEU A 70 11.26 -15.05 21.87
C LEU A 70 9.78 -14.84 21.68
N ALA A 71 9.39 -13.90 20.83
CA ALA A 71 7.99 -13.69 20.46
C ALA A 71 7.59 -14.62 19.31
N LEU A 72 6.54 -15.38 19.54
CA LEU A 72 5.84 -16.27 18.63
C LEU A 72 4.44 -15.71 18.38
N THR A 73 3.72 -16.24 17.39
CA THR A 73 2.34 -15.85 17.10
C THR A 73 1.36 -16.14 18.23
N ASN A 74 1.65 -17.14 19.05
CA ASN A 74 0.87 -17.53 20.23
C ASN A 74 1.41 -16.96 21.55
N GLY A 75 2.29 -15.96 21.50
CA GLY A 75 2.80 -15.26 22.67
C GLY A 75 4.33 -15.27 22.81
N THR A 76 4.82 -14.69 23.90
CA THR A 76 6.25 -14.63 24.20
C THR A 76 6.65 -15.73 25.16
N ILE A 77 7.70 -16.48 24.81
CA ILE A 77 8.32 -17.53 25.63
C ILE A 77 9.74 -17.14 26.04
N VAL A 78 10.25 -17.79 27.07
CA VAL A 78 11.60 -17.57 27.57
C VAL A 78 12.44 -18.83 27.39
N LEU A 79 13.51 -18.72 26.59
CA LEU A 79 14.42 -19.83 26.30
C LEU A 79 15.82 -19.53 26.86
N ARG A 80 16.50 -20.59 27.27
CA ARG A 80 17.91 -20.54 27.73
C ARG A 80 18.77 -21.33 26.73
N ARG A 81 19.54 -20.62 25.90
CA ARG A 81 20.42 -21.27 24.95
C ARG A 81 21.57 -21.96 25.65
N PRO A 82 21.80 -23.28 25.44
CA PRO A 82 22.99 -23.97 25.95
C PRO A 82 24.26 -23.31 25.35
N ARG A 83 25.34 -23.29 26.13
CA ARG A 83 26.65 -22.82 25.68
C ARG A 83 27.61 -23.98 25.52
N VAL A 84 28.36 -23.99 24.45
CA VAL A 84 29.41 -24.98 24.19
C VAL A 84 30.75 -24.24 24.08
N ARG A 85 31.81 -24.82 24.63
CA ARG A 85 33.19 -24.36 24.53
C ARG A 85 34.10 -25.51 24.06
N GLY A 86 35.34 -25.16 23.68
CA GLY A 86 36.33 -26.13 23.24
C GLY A 86 36.07 -26.66 21.83
N LEU A 87 35.42 -25.86 20.99
CA LEU A 87 35.28 -26.09 19.55
C LEU A 87 36.16 -25.08 18.81
N GLU A 88 36.64 -25.44 17.63
CA GLU A 88 37.37 -24.51 16.73
C GLU A 88 36.47 -23.36 16.31
N GLU A 89 35.21 -23.65 15.92
CA GLU A 89 34.22 -22.66 15.60
C GLU A 89 33.18 -22.51 16.73
N ARG A 90 32.67 -21.30 16.87
CA ARG A 90 31.63 -21.01 17.86
C ARG A 90 30.32 -21.74 17.51
N PHE A 91 29.78 -22.48 18.48
CA PHE A 91 28.45 -23.10 18.31
C PHE A 91 27.38 -22.04 18.11
N GLU A 92 26.65 -22.17 17.01
CA GLU A 92 25.46 -21.40 16.70
C GLU A 92 24.25 -22.36 16.54
N SER A 93 23.22 -22.11 17.34
CA SER A 93 21.97 -22.88 17.26
C SER A 93 21.25 -22.56 15.94
N ARG A 94 20.79 -23.57 15.23
CA ARG A 94 19.94 -23.44 14.04
C ARG A 94 18.53 -23.00 14.41
N LEU A 95 18.02 -23.50 15.53
CA LEU A 95 16.68 -23.17 16.03
C LEU A 95 16.62 -21.73 16.57
N LEU A 96 17.64 -21.28 17.31
CA LEU A 96 17.68 -19.95 17.93
C LEU A 96 18.96 -19.20 17.53
N PRO A 97 19.05 -18.67 16.31
CA PRO A 97 20.21 -17.90 15.85
C PRO A 97 20.48 -16.69 16.74
N LEU A 98 21.73 -16.20 16.71
CA LEU A 98 22.13 -15.01 17.45
C LEU A 98 21.26 -13.81 17.06
N PHE A 99 20.90 -12.99 18.05
CA PHE A 99 20.13 -11.75 17.89
C PHE A 99 18.67 -11.90 17.40
N ARG A 100 18.18 -13.10 17.09
CA ARG A 100 16.75 -13.31 16.78
C ARG A 100 15.94 -13.32 18.07
N ARG A 101 14.90 -12.47 18.16
CA ARG A 101 14.01 -12.33 19.31
C ARG A 101 12.53 -12.49 18.95
N ARG A 102 12.23 -12.77 17.68
CA ARG A 102 10.88 -12.97 17.14
C ARG A 102 10.96 -13.91 15.95
N THR A 103 9.91 -14.66 15.74
CA THR A 103 9.76 -15.49 14.54
C THR A 103 9.56 -14.62 13.29
N GLN A 104 9.63 -15.24 12.14
CA GLN A 104 9.43 -14.55 10.85
C GLN A 104 8.00 -14.04 10.73
N GLU A 105 7.00 -14.82 11.17
CA GLU A 105 5.58 -14.49 11.14
C GLU A 105 5.30 -13.23 11.98
N VAL A 106 5.79 -13.16 13.20
CA VAL A 106 5.72 -11.94 14.01
C VAL A 106 6.45 -10.78 13.35
N GLY A 107 7.57 -11.08 12.69
CA GLY A 107 8.33 -10.08 11.94
C GLY A 107 7.55 -9.46 10.78
N THR A 108 6.71 -10.23 10.08
CA THR A 108 5.87 -9.76 8.97
C THR A 108 4.59 -9.05 9.44
N LEU A 109 4.03 -9.44 10.59
CA LEU A 109 2.84 -8.81 11.15
C LEU A 109 3.06 -7.34 11.57
N LEU A 110 4.24 -7.03 12.11
CA LEU A 110 4.53 -5.69 12.60
C LEU A 110 4.48 -4.58 11.53
N PRO A 111 5.09 -4.76 10.36
CA PRO A 111 4.96 -3.83 9.25
C PRO A 111 3.50 -3.58 8.86
N GLU A 112 2.68 -4.63 8.78
CA GLU A 112 1.28 -4.53 8.41
C GLU A 112 0.47 -3.73 9.44
N LEU A 113 0.59 -4.05 10.73
CA LEU A 113 -0.07 -3.29 11.80
C LEU A 113 0.33 -1.81 11.77
N TYR A 114 1.60 -1.51 11.53
CA TYR A 114 2.05 -0.13 11.42
C TYR A 114 1.42 0.59 10.23
N LEU A 115 1.37 -0.04 9.07
CA LEU A 115 0.81 0.53 7.84
C LEU A 115 -0.71 0.69 7.93
N HIS A 116 -1.39 -0.20 8.65
CA HIS A 116 -2.82 -0.10 8.95
C HIS A 116 -3.17 0.89 10.07
N GLY A 117 -2.24 1.72 10.50
CA GLY A 117 -2.52 2.89 11.35
C GLY A 117 -2.12 2.75 12.80
N LEU A 118 -1.57 1.61 13.25
CA LEU A 118 -1.09 1.50 14.63
C LEU A 118 0.07 2.46 14.87
N ALA A 119 -0.08 3.39 15.82
CA ALA A 119 0.96 4.36 16.11
C ALA A 119 2.14 3.71 16.84
N GLU A 120 3.33 4.29 16.69
CA GLU A 120 4.58 3.74 17.27
C GLU A 120 4.49 3.50 18.79
N ARG A 121 3.73 4.34 19.49
CA ARG A 121 3.55 4.26 20.95
C ARG A 121 2.54 3.21 21.37
N ASP A 122 1.63 2.85 20.48
CA ASP A 122 0.52 1.94 20.78
C ASP A 122 0.89 0.48 20.48
N PHE A 123 2.05 0.25 19.84
CA PHE A 123 2.53 -1.11 19.56
C PHE A 123 2.71 -1.95 20.84
N ASP A 124 3.31 -1.35 21.86
CA ASP A 124 3.54 -2.03 23.13
C ASP A 124 2.21 -2.47 23.77
N LEU A 125 1.21 -1.58 23.77
CA LEU A 125 -0.11 -1.87 24.32
C LEU A 125 -0.88 -2.89 23.47
N ALA A 126 -0.97 -2.69 22.15
CA ALA A 126 -1.71 -3.57 21.25
C ALA A 126 -1.10 -4.99 21.20
N LEU A 127 0.23 -5.08 21.20
CA LEU A 127 0.92 -6.36 21.11
C LEU A 127 1.08 -7.05 22.46
N ARG A 128 0.98 -6.33 23.58
CA ARG A 128 0.93 -6.93 24.91
C ARG A 128 -0.28 -7.83 25.06
N GLY A 129 -1.45 -7.41 24.54
CA GLY A 129 -2.64 -8.25 24.51
C GLY A 129 -2.48 -9.52 23.66
N LEU A 130 -1.72 -9.45 22.55
CA LEU A 130 -1.53 -10.56 21.62
C LEU A 130 -0.33 -11.45 21.97
N LEU A 131 0.80 -10.84 22.33
CA LEU A 131 2.09 -11.54 22.52
C LEU A 131 2.48 -11.70 24.00
N GLY A 132 1.68 -11.16 24.91
CA GLY A 132 1.98 -11.15 26.35
C GLY A 132 3.02 -10.09 26.75
N ASP A 133 3.24 -9.96 28.06
CA ASP A 133 4.23 -9.05 28.63
C ASP A 133 5.66 -9.41 28.17
N GLY A 134 6.43 -8.40 27.85
CA GLY A 134 7.83 -8.58 27.44
C GLY A 134 8.06 -8.89 25.97
N ALA A 135 7.04 -8.74 25.12
CA ALA A 135 7.24 -8.81 23.67
C ALA A 135 8.39 -7.87 23.24
N PRO A 136 9.41 -8.36 22.51
CA PRO A 136 10.62 -7.58 22.21
C PRO A 136 10.37 -6.59 21.06
N LEU A 137 9.55 -5.56 21.33
CA LEU A 137 9.23 -4.51 20.38
C LEU A 137 9.72 -3.17 20.93
N SER A 138 10.59 -2.54 20.20
CA SER A 138 11.12 -1.23 20.53
C SER A 138 10.87 -0.24 19.40
N ALA A 139 10.81 1.04 19.74
CA ALA A 139 10.78 2.15 18.76
C ALA A 139 11.91 2.02 17.72
N ALA A 140 13.06 1.48 18.12
CA ALA A 140 14.18 1.17 17.21
C ALA A 140 13.81 0.12 16.13
N SER A 141 12.87 -0.79 16.41
CA SER A 141 12.41 -1.76 15.40
C SER A 141 11.62 -1.06 14.28
N ILE A 142 10.76 -0.11 14.63
CA ILE A 142 10.01 0.69 13.66
C ILE A 142 10.94 1.63 12.88
N ALA A 143 11.93 2.21 13.53
CA ALA A 143 12.94 3.03 12.82
C ALA A 143 13.70 2.22 11.76
N ARG A 144 14.10 1.00 12.08
CA ARG A 144 14.74 0.07 11.12
C ARG A 144 13.82 -0.33 9.98
N LEU A 145 12.54 -0.58 10.24
CA LEU A 145 11.55 -0.84 9.20
C LEU A 145 11.42 0.34 8.22
N LYS A 146 11.34 1.57 8.74
CA LYS A 146 11.29 2.77 7.89
C LYS A 146 12.54 2.91 7.03
N ALA A 147 13.71 2.64 7.57
CA ALA A 147 14.97 2.68 6.81
C ALA A 147 15.01 1.59 5.71
N ALA A 148 14.55 0.37 6.02
CA ALA A 148 14.43 -0.69 5.04
C ALA A 148 13.45 -0.31 3.90
N TRP A 149 12.29 0.25 4.24
CA TRP A 149 11.33 0.71 3.22
C TRP A 149 11.85 1.87 2.38
N GLN A 150 12.70 2.74 2.93
CA GLN A 150 13.35 3.78 2.16
C GLN A 150 14.26 3.17 1.09
N ALA A 151 15.09 2.20 1.46
CA ALA A 151 15.97 1.49 0.50
C ALA A 151 15.15 0.71 -0.54
N GLU A 152 14.11 -0.01 -0.12
CA GLU A 152 13.20 -0.70 -1.05
C GLU A 152 12.52 0.27 -2.03
N TYR A 153 12.10 1.45 -1.54
CA TYR A 153 11.49 2.49 -2.36
C TYR A 153 12.46 3.02 -3.42
N GLU A 154 13.72 3.29 -3.06
CA GLU A 154 14.72 3.79 -3.98
C GLU A 154 14.98 2.82 -5.14
N VAL A 155 15.11 1.52 -4.84
CA VAL A 155 15.24 0.46 -5.86
C VAL A 155 13.98 0.38 -6.72
N TRP A 156 12.79 0.40 -6.10
CA TRP A 156 11.52 0.33 -6.83
C TRP A 156 11.31 1.56 -7.72
N ASN A 157 11.65 2.75 -7.23
CA ASN A 157 11.43 4.01 -7.94
C ASN A 157 12.36 4.17 -9.15
N SER A 158 13.50 3.48 -9.18
CA SER A 158 14.44 3.49 -10.32
C SER A 158 14.24 2.34 -11.30
N ARG A 159 13.31 1.40 -11.04
CA ARG A 159 13.10 0.22 -11.89
C ARG A 159 12.68 0.60 -13.31
N PRO A 160 13.09 -0.13 -14.35
CA PRO A 160 12.50 -0.05 -15.68
C PRO A 160 10.98 -0.31 -15.63
N VAL A 161 10.23 0.28 -16.56
CA VAL A 161 8.79 0.09 -16.71
C VAL A 161 8.39 -0.24 -18.15
N ASN A 162 9.37 -0.52 -18.99
CA ASN A 162 9.19 -0.86 -20.40
C ASN A 162 8.49 -2.19 -20.65
N ASP A 163 8.47 -3.08 -19.66
CA ASP A 163 7.76 -4.36 -19.65
C ASP A 163 6.28 -4.21 -19.29
N LEU A 164 5.86 -3.01 -18.88
CA LEU A 164 4.48 -2.73 -18.53
C LEU A 164 3.72 -2.15 -19.72
N GLU A 165 2.78 -2.93 -20.23
CA GLU A 165 1.88 -2.51 -21.31
C GLU A 165 0.78 -1.58 -20.76
N VAL A 166 1.15 -0.32 -20.53
CA VAL A 166 0.28 0.68 -19.90
C VAL A 166 -0.70 1.25 -20.93
N VAL A 167 -1.99 1.20 -20.60
CA VAL A 167 -3.08 1.74 -21.44
C VAL A 167 -3.64 3.03 -20.83
N TYR A 168 -3.93 3.03 -19.52
CA TYR A 168 -4.52 4.16 -18.82
C TYR A 168 -3.66 4.59 -17.62
N LEU A 169 -3.72 5.87 -17.29
CA LEU A 169 -3.15 6.41 -16.06
C LEU A 169 -4.23 7.13 -15.24
N TRP A 170 -4.17 6.98 -13.92
CA TRP A 170 -4.87 7.80 -12.94
C TRP A 170 -3.85 8.52 -12.10
N VAL A 171 -4.01 9.83 -11.98
CA VAL A 171 -3.08 10.71 -11.28
C VAL A 171 -3.82 11.53 -10.23
N ASP A 172 -3.22 11.63 -9.04
CA ASP A 172 -3.75 12.46 -7.94
C ASP A 172 -2.66 12.75 -6.91
N GLY A 173 -2.87 13.77 -6.09
CA GLY A 173 -1.96 14.19 -5.03
C GLY A 173 -2.56 13.99 -3.65
N ILE A 174 -1.77 13.47 -2.72
CA ILE A 174 -2.12 13.44 -1.30
C ILE A 174 -1.23 14.39 -0.50
N TYR A 175 -1.85 15.20 0.35
CA TYR A 175 -1.16 16.20 1.16
C TYR A 175 -0.93 15.71 2.58
N VAL A 176 0.33 15.67 3.01
CA VAL A 176 0.73 15.16 4.32
C VAL A 176 1.61 16.16 5.08
N LYS A 177 1.51 16.17 6.41
CA LYS A 177 2.38 16.98 7.26
C LYS A 177 3.76 16.30 7.38
N ALA A 178 4.77 16.84 6.73
CA ALA A 178 6.13 16.30 6.74
C ALA A 178 7.17 17.44 6.75
N GLY A 179 8.35 17.16 7.32
CA GLY A 179 9.41 18.18 7.46
C GLY A 179 9.15 19.17 8.57
N LEU A 180 9.90 20.25 8.57
CA LEU A 180 9.79 21.36 9.54
C LEU A 180 8.81 22.45 9.09
N GLU A 181 8.47 22.49 7.82
CA GLU A 181 7.59 23.50 7.23
C GLU A 181 6.15 23.38 7.77
N LYS A 182 5.46 24.51 7.87
CA LYS A 182 4.05 24.56 8.25
C LYS A 182 3.16 23.96 7.17
N ASP A 183 3.55 24.08 5.91
CA ASP A 183 2.82 23.58 4.76
C ASP A 183 2.89 22.07 4.65
N LYS A 184 1.85 21.50 4.05
CA LYS A 184 1.80 20.07 3.77
C LYS A 184 2.65 19.77 2.53
N ALA A 185 3.45 18.70 2.60
CA ALA A 185 4.10 18.16 1.41
C ALA A 185 3.07 17.46 0.52
N ALA A 186 3.10 17.74 -0.77
CA ALA A 186 2.32 16.99 -1.75
C ALA A 186 3.05 15.71 -2.13
N LEU A 187 2.35 14.60 -2.16
CA LEU A 187 2.84 13.32 -2.67
C LEU A 187 2.00 12.96 -3.89
N LEU A 188 2.63 13.08 -5.05
CA LEU A 188 2.03 12.84 -6.33
C LEU A 188 2.08 11.33 -6.63
N THR A 189 0.94 10.76 -6.97
CA THR A 189 0.76 9.33 -7.19
C THR A 189 0.25 9.08 -8.59
N VAL A 190 0.83 8.09 -9.26
CA VAL A 190 0.41 7.58 -10.56
C VAL A 190 0.06 6.11 -10.43
N ILE A 191 -1.16 5.74 -10.81
CA ILE A 191 -1.60 4.34 -10.96
C ILE A 191 -1.81 4.06 -12.43
N ALA A 192 -1.27 2.95 -12.92
CA ALA A 192 -1.43 2.49 -14.28
C ALA A 192 -2.45 1.36 -14.39
N GLY A 193 -3.24 1.38 -15.46
CA GLY A 193 -4.04 0.26 -15.95
C GLY A 193 -3.32 -0.42 -17.09
N LEU A 194 -3.01 -1.70 -16.92
CA LEU A 194 -2.26 -2.51 -17.86
C LEU A 194 -3.19 -3.18 -18.88
N GLN A 195 -2.63 -3.61 -20.00
CA GLN A 195 -3.35 -4.31 -21.06
C GLN A 195 -4.01 -5.61 -20.58
N ASP A 196 -3.45 -6.28 -19.57
CA ASP A 196 -4.04 -7.46 -18.95
C ASP A 196 -5.16 -7.16 -17.94
N GLY A 197 -5.53 -5.89 -17.76
CA GLY A 197 -6.55 -5.41 -16.85
C GLY A 197 -6.08 -5.16 -15.42
N ARG A 198 -4.85 -5.54 -15.05
CA ARG A 198 -4.31 -5.23 -13.73
C ARG A 198 -4.10 -3.73 -13.56
N LYS A 199 -4.17 -3.29 -12.32
CA LYS A 199 -3.79 -1.93 -11.93
C LYS A 199 -2.55 -2.00 -11.06
N VAL A 200 -1.58 -1.12 -11.31
CA VAL A 200 -0.31 -1.10 -10.59
C VAL A 200 0.06 0.32 -10.17
N VAL A 201 0.66 0.46 -9.01
CA VAL A 201 1.27 1.73 -8.58
C VAL A 201 2.53 1.95 -9.42
N LEU A 202 2.55 3.03 -10.20
CA LEU A 202 3.63 3.32 -11.12
C LEU A 202 4.65 4.30 -10.55
N ALA A 203 4.17 5.37 -9.89
CA ALA A 203 5.00 6.35 -9.22
C ALA A 203 4.35 6.87 -7.93
N VAL A 204 5.17 7.19 -6.94
CA VAL A 204 4.82 7.93 -5.72
C VAL A 204 5.99 8.86 -5.43
N THR A 205 5.84 10.15 -5.67
CA THR A 205 6.95 11.09 -5.58
C THR A 205 6.53 12.33 -4.78
N SER A 206 7.41 12.81 -3.93
CA SER A 206 7.18 14.08 -3.23
C SER A 206 7.41 15.25 -4.18
N GLY A 207 6.44 16.16 -4.23
CA GLY A 207 6.51 17.42 -4.95
C GLY A 207 6.20 18.61 -4.07
N HIS A 208 6.55 19.80 -4.50
CA HIS A 208 6.23 21.02 -3.76
C HIS A 208 4.71 21.29 -3.75
N ARG A 209 4.05 21.01 -4.89
CA ARG A 209 2.60 21.10 -5.13
C ARG A 209 2.28 20.28 -6.38
N GLU A 210 1.01 20.16 -6.72
CA GLU A 210 0.56 19.62 -8.01
C GLU A 210 0.80 20.62 -9.15
N SER A 211 2.04 21.03 -9.33
CA SER A 211 2.45 21.99 -10.36
C SER A 211 2.77 21.30 -11.69
N VAL A 212 2.86 22.09 -12.76
CA VAL A 212 3.29 21.62 -14.07
C VAL A 212 4.68 20.99 -13.98
N GLU A 213 5.60 21.61 -13.25
CA GLU A 213 6.98 21.16 -13.08
C GLU A 213 7.03 19.83 -12.32
N GLY A 214 6.24 19.70 -11.23
CA GLY A 214 6.16 18.48 -10.42
C GLY A 214 5.67 17.29 -11.24
N TRP A 215 4.56 17.45 -11.96
CA TRP A 215 4.03 16.42 -12.85
C TRP A 215 4.94 16.14 -14.04
N SER A 216 5.55 17.19 -14.66
CA SER A 216 6.48 17.00 -15.77
C SER A 216 7.71 16.20 -15.35
N ALA A 217 8.24 16.42 -14.14
CA ALA A 217 9.37 15.67 -13.63
C ALA A 217 9.02 14.17 -13.50
N ILE A 218 7.84 13.83 -12.95
CA ILE A 218 7.39 12.45 -12.83
C ILE A 218 7.18 11.80 -14.19
N LEU A 219 6.49 12.48 -15.11
CA LEU A 219 6.21 11.93 -16.43
C LEU A 219 7.49 11.75 -17.26
N ARG A 220 8.45 12.65 -17.17
CA ARG A 220 9.78 12.52 -17.81
C ARG A 220 10.57 11.35 -17.23
N ASP A 221 10.55 11.19 -15.90
CA ASP A 221 11.20 10.06 -15.26
C ASP A 221 10.59 8.73 -15.72
N LEU A 222 9.26 8.63 -15.72
CA LEU A 222 8.56 7.45 -16.21
C LEU A 222 8.89 7.17 -17.69
N LYS A 223 8.92 8.20 -18.54
CA LYS A 223 9.29 8.08 -19.95
C LYS A 223 10.73 7.60 -20.12
N ALA A 224 11.67 8.15 -19.33
CA ALA A 224 13.08 7.72 -19.34
C ALA A 224 13.25 6.27 -18.89
N ARG A 225 12.38 5.77 -17.99
CA ARG A 225 12.35 4.37 -17.55
C ARG A 225 11.60 3.43 -18.51
N GLY A 226 11.09 3.94 -19.63
CA GLY A 226 10.50 3.16 -20.72
C GLY A 226 8.97 3.19 -20.78
N LEU A 227 8.30 4.10 -20.09
CA LEU A 227 6.84 4.26 -20.21
C LEU A 227 6.51 4.76 -21.63
N THR A 228 5.69 4.01 -22.34
CA THR A 228 5.08 4.42 -23.60
C THR A 228 3.94 5.40 -23.39
N THR A 229 3.53 6.12 -24.44
CA THR A 229 2.43 7.08 -24.37
C THR A 229 1.12 6.40 -23.94
N PRO A 230 0.52 6.76 -22.79
CA PRO A 230 -0.75 6.21 -22.38
C PRO A 230 -1.87 6.71 -23.29
N LYS A 231 -2.93 5.92 -23.45
CA LYS A 231 -4.07 6.30 -24.30
C LYS A 231 -4.97 7.34 -23.62
N LEU A 232 -5.04 7.30 -22.28
CA LEU A 232 -5.83 8.24 -21.50
C LEU A 232 -5.16 8.48 -20.14
N VAL A 233 -5.19 9.73 -19.71
CA VAL A 233 -4.81 10.12 -18.35
C VAL A 233 -6.02 10.75 -17.66
N VAL A 234 -6.40 10.21 -16.49
CA VAL A 234 -7.52 10.69 -15.68
C VAL A 234 -6.96 11.45 -14.47
N GLY A 235 -7.33 12.71 -14.32
CA GLY A 235 -6.88 13.59 -13.23
C GLY A 235 -8.00 14.45 -12.68
N ASP A 236 -7.76 15.08 -11.51
CA ASP A 236 -8.73 16.00 -10.89
C ASP A 236 -8.87 17.34 -11.63
N GLY A 237 -7.94 17.63 -12.55
CA GLY A 237 -7.90 18.87 -13.33
C GLY A 237 -7.27 20.03 -12.58
N ASN A 238 -6.58 19.77 -11.48
CA ASN A 238 -5.83 20.78 -10.77
C ASN A 238 -4.53 21.06 -11.55
N LEU A 239 -4.55 22.11 -12.24
CA LEU A 239 -3.54 23.00 -12.86
C LEU A 239 -2.25 22.43 -13.46
N GLY A 240 -1.63 21.39 -12.93
CA GLY A 240 -0.28 21.02 -13.33
C GLY A 240 -0.23 19.86 -14.35
N ILE A 241 -1.16 18.90 -14.25
CA ILE A 241 -1.06 17.65 -15.00
C ILE A 241 -1.26 17.86 -16.51
N TRP A 242 -2.20 18.73 -16.92
CA TRP A 242 -2.49 18.95 -18.34
C TRP A 242 -1.34 19.63 -19.06
N GLY A 243 -0.72 20.65 -18.42
CA GLY A 243 0.50 21.27 -18.95
C GLY A 243 1.67 20.30 -19.02
N ALA A 244 1.79 19.40 -18.03
CA ALA A 244 2.82 18.38 -18.04
C ALA A 244 2.61 17.33 -19.15
N LEU A 245 1.36 16.91 -19.40
CA LEU A 245 1.01 15.98 -20.48
C LEU A 245 1.31 16.57 -21.85
N ALA A 246 0.92 17.81 -22.10
CA ALA A 246 1.21 18.49 -23.35
C ALA A 246 2.71 18.55 -23.64
N ASN A 247 3.55 18.64 -22.61
CA ASN A 247 5.01 18.70 -22.74
C ASN A 247 5.68 17.32 -22.89
N VAL A 248 5.10 16.24 -22.35
CA VAL A 248 5.79 14.93 -22.24
C VAL A 248 5.12 13.86 -23.10
N PHE A 249 3.79 13.83 -23.10
CA PHE A 249 2.94 12.88 -23.83
C PHE A 249 1.78 13.60 -24.54
N PRO A 250 2.07 14.45 -25.56
CA PRO A 250 1.04 15.27 -26.22
C PRO A 250 -0.07 14.48 -26.91
N GLU A 251 0.17 13.21 -27.23
CA GLU A 251 -0.81 12.32 -27.85
C GLU A 251 -1.77 11.67 -26.85
N ALA A 252 -1.47 11.74 -25.56
CA ALA A 252 -2.32 11.18 -24.52
C ALA A 252 -3.61 11.98 -24.40
N LYS A 253 -4.75 11.29 -24.43
CA LYS A 253 -6.04 11.95 -24.19
C LYS A 253 -6.19 12.31 -22.72
N GLU A 254 -6.89 13.41 -22.45
CA GLU A 254 -7.08 13.96 -21.10
C GLU A 254 -8.52 13.75 -20.66
N GLN A 255 -8.74 13.15 -19.49
CA GLN A 255 -10.05 13.01 -18.87
C GLN A 255 -10.04 13.68 -17.50
N ARG A 256 -10.91 14.65 -17.30
CA ARG A 256 -11.09 15.27 -15.99
C ARG A 256 -12.05 14.47 -15.12
N CYS A 257 -11.72 14.34 -13.83
CA CYS A 257 -12.53 13.62 -12.84
C CYS A 257 -13.90 14.26 -12.63
N TRP A 258 -14.96 13.49 -12.84
CA TRP A 258 -16.33 13.93 -12.63
C TRP A 258 -16.65 14.19 -11.15
N ASN A 259 -16.11 13.41 -10.22
CA ASN A 259 -16.36 13.64 -8.80
C ASN A 259 -15.85 15.02 -8.36
N HIS A 260 -14.61 15.34 -8.72
CA HIS A 260 -14.04 16.66 -8.41
C HIS A 260 -14.81 17.79 -9.09
N ARG A 261 -15.20 17.61 -10.36
CA ARG A 261 -16.02 18.63 -11.05
C ARG A 261 -17.36 18.83 -10.36
N LEU A 262 -18.06 17.76 -10.00
CA LEU A 262 -19.34 17.85 -9.29
C LEU A 262 -19.20 18.59 -7.96
N MET A 263 -18.16 18.32 -7.19
CA MET A 263 -17.88 19.03 -5.95
C MET A 263 -17.63 20.52 -6.20
N ASN A 264 -16.77 20.86 -7.18
CA ASN A 264 -16.45 22.24 -7.52
C ASN A 264 -17.70 23.03 -7.98
N VAL A 265 -18.63 22.40 -8.65
CA VAL A 265 -19.91 23.01 -9.04
C VAL A 265 -20.82 23.19 -7.82
N LEU A 266 -20.93 22.18 -6.95
CA LEU A 266 -21.73 22.24 -5.74
C LEU A 266 -21.25 23.30 -4.75
N ASP A 267 -19.95 23.57 -4.70
CA ASP A 267 -19.37 24.62 -3.86
C ASP A 267 -19.84 26.05 -4.28
N GLN A 268 -20.31 26.18 -5.54
CA GLN A 268 -20.93 27.41 -6.04
C GLN A 268 -22.46 27.46 -5.81
N VAL A 269 -23.04 26.43 -5.17
CA VAL A 269 -24.48 26.33 -4.91
C VAL A 269 -24.75 26.46 -3.42
N PRO A 270 -25.71 27.31 -3.00
CA PRO A 270 -26.09 27.42 -1.60
C PRO A 270 -26.52 26.08 -1.01
N LYS A 271 -26.14 25.81 0.25
CA LYS A 271 -26.37 24.51 0.93
C LYS A 271 -27.79 23.98 0.82
N LYS A 272 -28.78 24.88 0.94
CA LYS A 272 -30.21 24.53 0.82
C LYS A 272 -30.62 23.96 -0.55
N GLN A 273 -29.87 24.27 -1.59
CA GLN A 273 -30.16 23.87 -2.98
C GLN A 273 -29.23 22.74 -3.47
N GLN A 274 -28.17 22.40 -2.71
CA GLN A 274 -27.16 21.40 -3.11
C GLN A 274 -27.75 20.02 -3.36
N ALA A 275 -28.78 19.60 -2.59
CA ALA A 275 -29.41 18.30 -2.79
C ALA A 275 -30.06 18.20 -4.17
N GLN A 276 -30.82 19.24 -4.59
CA GLN A 276 -31.44 19.29 -5.91
C GLN A 276 -30.43 19.41 -7.04
N ALA A 277 -29.39 20.28 -6.84
CA ALA A 277 -28.30 20.43 -7.79
C ALA A 277 -27.57 19.09 -8.01
N ARG A 278 -27.29 18.36 -6.94
CA ARG A 278 -26.64 17.05 -6.99
C ARG A 278 -27.44 16.04 -7.79
N GLN A 279 -28.78 15.97 -7.59
CA GLN A 279 -29.63 15.08 -8.39
C GLN A 279 -29.58 15.34 -9.88
N LEU A 280 -29.44 16.59 -10.31
CA LEU A 280 -29.29 16.94 -11.73
C LEU A 280 -27.89 16.65 -12.23
N LEU A 281 -26.86 17.06 -11.47
CA LEU A 281 -25.46 16.91 -11.85
C LEU A 281 -25.03 15.45 -11.96
N THR A 282 -25.42 14.60 -11.03
CA THR A 282 -25.03 13.17 -11.03
C THR A 282 -25.57 12.41 -12.24
N LYS A 283 -26.63 12.88 -12.89
CA LYS A 283 -27.15 12.26 -14.11
C LYS A 283 -26.27 12.49 -15.33
N ILE A 284 -25.46 13.54 -15.35
CA ILE A 284 -24.67 13.93 -16.52
C ILE A 284 -23.64 12.86 -16.87
N PRO A 285 -22.71 12.46 -15.99
CA PRO A 285 -21.68 11.46 -16.32
C PRO A 285 -22.23 10.04 -16.57
N TYR A 286 -23.50 9.79 -16.23
CA TYR A 286 -24.16 8.52 -16.47
C TYR A 286 -25.13 8.57 -17.67
N ALA A 287 -24.97 9.56 -18.56
CA ALA A 287 -25.66 9.56 -19.83
C ALA A 287 -25.08 8.46 -20.73
N GLU A 288 -25.95 7.83 -21.52
CA GLU A 288 -25.55 6.75 -22.43
C GLU A 288 -24.80 7.27 -23.67
N THR A 289 -25.03 8.52 -24.04
CA THR A 289 -24.36 9.18 -25.14
C THR A 289 -23.86 10.58 -24.74
N GLN A 290 -22.90 11.09 -25.52
CA GLN A 290 -22.38 12.44 -25.36
C GLN A 290 -23.46 13.49 -25.55
N GLU A 291 -24.35 13.32 -26.56
CA GLU A 291 -25.44 14.24 -26.84
C GLU A 291 -26.44 14.33 -25.67
N LEU A 292 -26.70 13.18 -25.01
CA LEU A 292 -27.57 13.15 -23.85
C LEU A 292 -26.89 13.83 -22.63
N ALA A 293 -25.57 13.67 -22.48
CA ALA A 293 -24.79 14.38 -21.45
C ALA A 293 -24.87 15.89 -21.66
N GLU A 294 -24.71 16.36 -22.89
CA GLU A 294 -24.83 17.77 -23.25
C GLU A 294 -26.25 18.31 -23.02
N LYS A 295 -27.29 17.53 -23.34
CA LYS A 295 -28.67 17.89 -23.02
C LYS A 295 -28.84 18.08 -21.51
N ARG A 296 -28.39 17.10 -20.69
CA ARG A 296 -28.48 17.18 -19.23
C ARG A 296 -27.68 18.36 -18.65
N LYS A 297 -26.53 18.69 -19.25
CA LYS A 297 -25.77 19.91 -18.92
C LYS A 297 -26.61 21.16 -19.15
N ARG A 298 -27.24 21.31 -20.35
CA ARG A 298 -28.12 22.44 -20.66
C ARG A 298 -29.30 22.54 -19.69
N ASP A 299 -29.89 21.44 -19.32
CA ASP A 299 -30.98 21.36 -18.33
C ASP A 299 -30.52 21.87 -16.96
N PHE A 300 -29.33 21.46 -16.50
CA PHE A 300 -28.74 21.97 -15.26
C PHE A 300 -28.42 23.47 -15.35
N GLN A 301 -27.85 23.93 -16.45
CA GLN A 301 -27.58 25.36 -16.67
C GLN A 301 -28.87 26.20 -16.70
N ALA A 302 -29.95 25.68 -17.26
CA ALA A 302 -31.27 26.34 -17.23
C ALA A 302 -31.83 26.38 -15.80
N TRP A 303 -31.64 25.30 -15.02
CA TRP A 303 -31.97 25.26 -13.59
C TRP A 303 -31.18 26.30 -12.78
N CYS A 304 -29.88 26.49 -13.08
CA CYS A 304 -29.03 27.51 -12.46
C CYS A 304 -29.50 28.93 -12.79
N ARG A 305 -29.76 29.24 -14.05
CA ARG A 305 -30.25 30.57 -14.50
C ARG A 305 -31.54 30.97 -13.79
N LYS A 306 -32.49 30.04 -13.63
CA LYS A 306 -33.75 30.31 -12.89
C LYS A 306 -33.52 30.65 -11.41
N ARG A 307 -32.33 30.42 -10.87
CA ARG A 307 -31.98 30.59 -9.45
C ARG A 307 -30.84 31.58 -9.23
N HIS A 308 -30.42 32.26 -10.27
CA HIS A 308 -29.29 33.21 -10.23
C HIS A 308 -27.98 32.55 -9.74
N LEU A 309 -27.66 31.35 -10.24
CA LEU A 309 -26.48 30.55 -9.92
C LEU A 309 -25.51 30.46 -11.11
N GLU A 310 -25.21 31.60 -11.73
CA GLU A 310 -24.38 31.70 -12.93
C GLU A 310 -22.97 31.13 -12.72
N ALA A 311 -22.43 31.32 -11.53
CA ALA A 311 -21.11 30.78 -11.16
C ALA A 311 -21.07 29.24 -11.21
N ALA A 312 -22.14 28.57 -10.76
CA ALA A 312 -22.25 27.12 -10.85
C ALA A 312 -22.38 26.63 -12.29
N ALA A 313 -23.18 27.33 -13.10
CA ALA A 313 -23.34 27.04 -14.53
C ALA A 313 -22.02 27.17 -15.30
N LYS A 314 -21.29 28.26 -15.05
CA LYS A 314 -19.96 28.50 -15.63
C LYS A 314 -18.95 27.45 -15.17
N ARG A 315 -18.94 27.10 -13.87
CA ARG A 315 -18.02 26.09 -13.33
C ARG A 315 -18.23 24.71 -13.98
N LEU A 316 -19.45 24.34 -14.35
CA LEU A 316 -19.71 23.12 -15.11
C LEU A 316 -19.19 23.19 -16.55
N ASP A 317 -19.11 24.36 -17.11
CA ASP A 317 -18.67 24.60 -18.50
C ASP A 317 -17.15 24.54 -18.64
N ASP A 318 -16.42 24.86 -17.57
CA ASP A 318 -14.96 24.82 -17.58
C ASP A 318 -14.46 23.43 -17.95
N ASP A 319 -13.51 23.33 -18.93
CA ASP A 319 -12.92 22.07 -19.42
C ASP A 319 -13.94 21.01 -19.87
N TRP A 320 -15.08 21.42 -20.41
CA TRP A 320 -16.17 20.50 -20.77
C TRP A 320 -15.73 19.40 -21.71
N GLU A 321 -14.88 19.68 -22.68
CA GLU A 321 -14.34 18.69 -23.61
C GLU A 321 -13.62 17.56 -22.88
N ARG A 322 -12.78 17.91 -21.88
CA ARG A 322 -12.08 16.93 -21.05
C ARG A 322 -13.01 16.12 -20.14
N MET A 323 -14.23 16.59 -19.90
CA MET A 323 -15.24 15.84 -19.14
C MET A 323 -15.88 14.72 -19.95
N LEU A 324 -15.83 14.79 -21.28
CA LEU A 324 -16.50 13.88 -22.20
C LEU A 324 -15.54 12.86 -22.87
N THR A 325 -14.25 12.97 -22.64
CA THR A 325 -13.23 12.16 -23.32
C THR A 325 -13.47 10.66 -23.18
N PHE A 326 -14.01 10.21 -22.04
CA PHE A 326 -14.26 8.80 -21.76
C PHE A 326 -15.27 8.17 -22.74
N TYR A 327 -16.16 8.95 -23.41
CA TYR A 327 -17.07 8.45 -24.43
C TYR A 327 -16.34 7.87 -25.67
N GLY A 328 -15.11 8.29 -25.89
CA GLY A 328 -14.21 7.77 -26.91
C GLY A 328 -13.47 6.48 -26.54
N PHE A 329 -13.94 5.74 -25.52
CA PHE A 329 -13.40 4.47 -25.03
C PHE A 329 -14.53 3.45 -24.81
N PRO A 330 -14.23 2.13 -24.71
CA PRO A 330 -15.25 1.10 -24.48
C PRO A 330 -16.18 1.44 -23.31
N GLN A 331 -17.48 1.19 -23.46
CA GLN A 331 -18.49 1.50 -22.45
C GLN A 331 -18.20 0.78 -21.12
N GLU A 332 -17.68 -0.44 -21.19
CA GLU A 332 -17.31 -1.27 -20.06
C GLU A 332 -16.21 -0.63 -19.20
N HIS A 333 -15.35 0.19 -19.80
CA HIS A 333 -14.27 0.89 -19.10
C HIS A 333 -14.75 2.19 -18.40
N TRP A 334 -15.88 2.76 -18.78
CA TRP A 334 -16.34 4.08 -18.29
C TRP A 334 -16.43 4.20 -16.79
N LEU A 335 -16.79 3.10 -16.09
CA LEU A 335 -16.81 3.07 -14.64
C LEU A 335 -15.45 3.47 -14.01
N HIS A 336 -14.37 3.11 -14.68
CA HIS A 336 -13.01 3.38 -14.23
C HIS A 336 -12.46 4.71 -14.77
N LEU A 337 -12.97 5.18 -15.90
CA LEU A 337 -12.40 6.34 -16.61
C LEU A 337 -13.04 7.68 -16.22
N ARG A 338 -14.29 7.67 -15.72
CA ARG A 338 -15.01 8.90 -15.34
C ARG A 338 -14.40 9.63 -14.16
N THR A 339 -13.71 8.92 -13.27
CA THR A 339 -13.25 9.46 -11.98
C THR A 339 -11.85 9.00 -11.63
N THR A 340 -11.21 9.73 -10.72
CA THR A 340 -9.94 9.37 -10.08
C THR A 340 -10.11 8.37 -8.94
N ASN A 341 -11.27 7.75 -8.75
CA ASN A 341 -11.53 6.77 -7.69
C ASN A 341 -10.50 5.63 -7.65
N VAL A 342 -9.89 5.29 -8.78
CA VAL A 342 -8.84 4.26 -8.85
C VAL A 342 -7.64 4.64 -8.00
N VAL A 343 -7.24 5.91 -7.97
CA VAL A 343 -6.13 6.41 -7.15
C VAL A 343 -6.59 6.94 -5.81
N GLU A 344 -7.82 7.46 -5.70
CA GLU A 344 -8.37 7.98 -4.44
C GLU A 344 -8.75 6.88 -3.44
N SER A 345 -9.26 5.75 -3.90
CA SER A 345 -9.68 4.63 -3.05
C SER A 345 -8.54 4.11 -2.17
N PRO A 346 -7.33 3.83 -2.69
CA PRO A 346 -6.17 3.45 -1.86
C PRO A 346 -5.76 4.55 -0.88
N PHE A 347 -6.04 5.82 -1.17
CA PHE A 347 -5.73 6.92 -0.26
C PHE A 347 -6.49 6.87 1.06
N ALA A 348 -7.59 6.11 1.17
CA ALA A 348 -8.27 5.90 2.44
C ALA A 348 -7.34 5.23 3.47
N VAL A 349 -6.62 4.17 3.06
CA VAL A 349 -5.63 3.49 3.91
C VAL A 349 -4.44 4.41 4.20
N VAL A 350 -3.98 5.17 3.20
CA VAL A 350 -2.91 6.16 3.39
C VAL A 350 -3.33 7.23 4.40
N ARG A 351 -4.57 7.75 4.33
CA ARG A 351 -5.08 8.74 5.28
C ARG A 351 -5.15 8.19 6.71
N LEU A 352 -5.58 6.93 6.88
CA LEU A 352 -5.56 6.27 8.18
C LEU A 352 -4.15 6.28 8.78
N ARG A 353 -3.14 5.87 8.01
CA ARG A 353 -1.75 5.86 8.45
C ARG A 353 -1.19 7.27 8.72
N THR A 354 -1.46 8.23 7.86
CA THR A 354 -0.95 9.60 7.99
C THR A 354 -1.60 10.34 9.16
N THR A 355 -2.87 10.08 9.44
CA THR A 355 -3.58 10.61 10.61
C THR A 355 -2.97 10.08 11.91
N ALA A 356 -2.69 8.79 12.00
CA ALA A 356 -2.03 8.19 13.16
C ALA A 356 -0.60 8.70 13.36
N ALA A 357 0.13 9.02 12.28
CA ALA A 357 1.48 9.57 12.36
C ALA A 357 1.50 11.04 12.80
N LYS A 358 0.39 11.77 12.65
CA LYS A 358 0.26 13.22 12.87
C LYS A 358 1.22 14.05 11.99
N ARG A 359 2.52 13.78 12.03
CA ARG A 359 3.57 14.45 11.24
C ARG A 359 4.76 13.51 11.02
N TYR A 360 5.35 13.54 9.84
CA TYR A 360 6.61 12.88 9.52
C TYR A 360 7.78 13.86 9.71
N ARG A 361 8.91 13.38 10.27
CA ARG A 361 10.09 14.22 10.47
C ARG A 361 10.75 14.64 9.15
N LYS A 362 10.73 13.78 8.15
CA LYS A 362 11.29 14.01 6.80
C LYS A 362 10.27 13.63 5.74
N VAL A 363 10.27 14.36 4.63
CA VAL A 363 9.40 14.06 3.47
C VAL A 363 9.72 12.67 2.90
N ALA A 364 11.00 12.31 2.77
CA ALA A 364 11.43 11.00 2.30
C ALA A 364 10.83 9.85 3.12
N ASN A 365 10.74 9.99 4.44
CA ASN A 365 10.10 8.98 5.30
C ASN A 365 8.58 8.89 5.03
N ALA A 366 7.92 10.01 4.76
CA ALA A 366 6.51 10.02 4.37
C ALA A 366 6.32 9.30 3.04
N THR A 367 7.14 9.60 2.05
CA THR A 367 7.12 9.00 0.71
C THR A 367 7.25 7.48 0.79
N ALA A 368 8.29 6.98 1.48
CA ALA A 368 8.52 5.54 1.62
C ALA A 368 7.37 4.82 2.35
N VAL A 369 6.82 5.41 3.40
CA VAL A 369 5.69 4.82 4.13
C VAL A 369 4.42 4.81 3.28
N ILE A 370 4.12 5.90 2.59
CA ILE A 370 2.93 6.00 1.73
C ILE A 370 3.07 5.06 0.53
N TRP A 371 4.23 5.03 -0.11
CA TRP A 371 4.52 4.07 -1.15
C TRP A 371 4.30 2.63 -0.66
N LYS A 372 4.85 2.24 0.49
CA LYS A 372 4.67 0.89 1.04
C LYS A 372 3.20 0.57 1.31
N THR A 373 2.44 1.54 1.84
CA THR A 373 1.01 1.41 2.07
C THR A 373 0.25 1.17 0.75
N LEU A 374 0.56 1.94 -0.29
CA LEU A 374 -0.03 1.79 -1.62
C LEU A 374 0.34 0.45 -2.26
N ARG A 375 1.58 -0.02 -2.10
CA ARG A 375 2.04 -1.33 -2.60
C ARG A 375 1.32 -2.51 -1.92
N ILE A 376 0.91 -2.35 -0.66
CA ILE A 376 0.06 -3.35 0.02
C ILE A 376 -1.37 -3.27 -0.51
N ALA A 377 -1.93 -2.07 -0.63
CA ALA A 377 -3.28 -1.89 -1.18
C ALA A 377 -3.40 -2.41 -2.62
N GLU A 378 -2.34 -2.29 -3.42
CA GLU A 378 -2.27 -2.79 -4.80
C GLU A 378 -2.59 -4.28 -4.91
N ARG A 379 -2.28 -5.10 -3.92
CA ARG A 379 -2.59 -6.53 -3.90
C ARG A 379 -4.08 -6.83 -3.96
N SER A 380 -4.91 -5.87 -3.54
CA SER A 380 -6.37 -5.95 -3.53
C SER A 380 -7.03 -5.14 -4.65
N PHE A 381 -6.29 -4.55 -5.57
CA PHE A 381 -6.86 -3.80 -6.67
C PHE A 381 -7.71 -4.70 -7.56
N ARG A 382 -8.96 -4.32 -7.75
CA ARG A 382 -9.83 -4.99 -8.73
C ARG A 382 -9.33 -4.71 -10.14
N ARG A 383 -9.36 -5.71 -11.00
CA ARG A 383 -9.04 -5.55 -12.41
C ARG A 383 -10.00 -4.56 -13.09
N LEU A 384 -9.58 -4.04 -14.24
CA LEU A 384 -10.46 -3.31 -15.13
C LEU A 384 -11.53 -4.26 -15.69
N ASN A 385 -12.73 -3.73 -15.92
CA ASN A 385 -13.78 -4.49 -16.60
C ASN A 385 -13.37 -4.74 -18.05
N ALA A 386 -13.86 -5.80 -18.65
CA ALA A 386 -13.60 -6.18 -20.05
C ALA A 386 -12.12 -6.01 -20.47
N PRO A 387 -11.18 -6.70 -19.77
CA PRO A 387 -9.74 -6.52 -20.03
C PRO A 387 -9.34 -6.90 -21.46
N GLU A 388 -10.12 -7.72 -22.16
CA GLU A 388 -9.93 -8.09 -23.56
C GLU A 388 -9.99 -6.89 -24.51
N LEU A 389 -10.76 -5.84 -24.17
CA LEU A 389 -10.86 -4.62 -24.97
C LEU A 389 -9.64 -3.70 -24.80
N LEU A 390 -8.82 -3.89 -23.76
CA LEU A 390 -7.64 -3.05 -23.52
C LEU A 390 -6.59 -3.22 -24.63
N ALA A 391 -6.43 -4.42 -25.16
CA ALA A 391 -5.54 -4.67 -26.30
C ALA A 391 -5.99 -3.89 -27.56
N GLU A 392 -7.29 -3.81 -27.81
CA GLU A 392 -7.82 -3.04 -28.93
C GLU A 392 -7.58 -1.54 -28.73
N VAL A 393 -7.81 -1.03 -27.53
CA VAL A 393 -7.54 0.37 -27.19
C VAL A 393 -6.04 0.68 -27.33
N ALA A 394 -5.17 -0.21 -26.83
CA ALA A 394 -3.72 -0.06 -26.96
C ALA A 394 -3.29 0.02 -28.44
N ASN A 395 -3.93 -0.76 -29.31
CA ASN A 395 -3.69 -0.77 -30.76
C ASN A 395 -4.38 0.38 -31.51
N GLY A 396 -5.01 1.33 -30.81
CA GLY A 396 -5.57 2.54 -31.42
C GLY A 396 -6.98 2.37 -32.00
N ALA A 397 -7.74 1.37 -31.54
CA ALA A 397 -9.16 1.26 -31.93
C ALA A 397 -9.95 2.50 -31.50
N ASN A 398 -10.79 3.02 -32.41
CA ASN A 398 -11.64 4.17 -32.16
C ASN A 398 -13.01 3.74 -31.64
N TYR A 399 -13.52 4.51 -30.68
CA TYR A 399 -14.86 4.32 -30.11
C TYR A 399 -15.64 5.63 -30.19
N SER A 400 -16.95 5.52 -30.35
CA SER A 400 -17.90 6.63 -30.25
C SER A 400 -19.05 6.19 -29.35
N ASN A 401 -19.32 6.97 -28.30
CA ASN A 401 -20.32 6.61 -27.30
C ASN A 401 -20.16 5.16 -26.76
N GLY A 402 -18.89 4.73 -26.54
CA GLY A 402 -18.57 3.42 -26.03
C GLY A 402 -18.59 2.26 -27.01
N VAL A 403 -19.07 2.51 -28.25
CA VAL A 403 -19.17 1.49 -29.29
C VAL A 403 -18.00 1.63 -30.25
N ARG A 404 -17.40 0.50 -30.64
CA ARG A 404 -16.29 0.48 -31.61
C ARG A 404 -16.73 0.99 -32.98
N VAL A 405 -16.02 1.98 -33.48
CA VAL A 405 -16.22 2.50 -34.87
C VAL A 405 -15.39 1.63 -35.81
N LYS A 406 -16.02 0.99 -36.80
CA LYS A 406 -15.31 0.28 -37.86
C LYS A 406 -14.53 1.30 -38.70
N ALA A 407 -13.23 1.04 -38.93
CA ALA A 407 -12.48 1.84 -39.89
C ALA A 407 -13.19 1.78 -41.25
N THR A 408 -13.66 2.92 -41.73
CA THR A 408 -14.16 3.05 -43.11
C THR A 408 -12.92 2.81 -43.98
N GLN A 409 -12.89 1.68 -44.73
CA GLN A 409 -11.93 1.50 -45.81
C GLN A 409 -12.19 2.63 -46.79
N GLU A 410 -11.32 3.63 -46.85
CA GLU A 410 -11.26 4.53 -47.98
C GLU A 410 -11.03 3.65 -49.22
N ARG A 411 -12.08 3.49 -50.05
CA ARG A 411 -11.94 2.97 -51.40
C ARG A 411 -11.06 3.98 -52.15
N VAL A 412 -9.81 3.62 -52.34
CA VAL A 412 -8.97 4.28 -53.35
C VAL A 412 -9.72 4.09 -54.69
N PRO A 413 -10.12 5.15 -55.38
CA PRO A 413 -10.65 5.00 -56.72
C PRO A 413 -9.53 4.49 -57.64
N ALA A 414 -9.83 3.44 -58.42
CA ALA A 414 -8.95 2.87 -59.43
C ALA A 414 -8.70 3.83 -60.57
#